data_08060cc22738853657238df61cd1a4a2
#
_entry.id   08060cc22738853657238df61cd1a4a2
#
_cell.length_a   1.000
_cell.length_b   1.000
_cell.length_c   1.000
_cell.angle_alpha   90.00
_cell.angle_beta   90.00
_cell.angle_gamma   90.00
#
_symmetry.space_group_name_H-M   'P 1'
#
loop_
_entity.id
_entity.type
_entity.pdbx_description
1 polymer ?
#
loop_
_entity_poly.entity_id
_entity_poly.type
_entity_poly.pdbx_seq_one_letter_code
_entity_poly.pdbx_strand_id
1 'polypeptide(L)'
;NLHASRPDLSPDQLARTRQLMNAHVRDSLVCGFEHLIPAIDLPDPGDRHVVAAAIHAGASLIVTFNLKDFPPEALKPYNLAALHPDDFIVDLLDLHLASVLEAAAHHRRSLKNPPKSINEYLDTLQAQGLTQSVAVLRQWTVAM
;
A
#
# COMPACT_ATOMS: atom_id res chain seq x y z
N ASN A 1 -9.18 9.19 -5.62
CA ASN A 1 -9.46 9.88 -4.36
C ASN A 1 -10.02 8.89 -3.32
N LEU A 2 -9.35 8.78 -2.16
CA LEU A 2 -9.74 7.83 -1.12
C LEU A 2 -11.15 8.09 -0.59
N HIS A 3 -11.55 9.36 -0.47
CA HIS A 3 -12.90 9.71 -0.01
C HIS A 3 -13.96 9.27 -1.00
N ALA A 4 -13.69 9.36 -2.29
CA ALA A 4 -14.62 8.87 -3.32
C ALA A 4 -14.76 7.34 -3.27
N SER A 5 -13.67 6.61 -2.96
CA SER A 5 -13.66 5.15 -2.80
C SER A 5 -14.22 4.70 -1.46
N ARG A 6 -14.11 5.51 -0.44
CA ARG A 6 -14.51 5.23 0.93
C ARG A 6 -15.38 6.36 1.47
N PRO A 7 -16.65 6.43 1.04
CA PRO A 7 -17.55 7.52 1.46
C PRO A 7 -17.90 7.48 2.96
N ASP A 8 -17.60 6.37 3.63
CA ASP A 8 -17.73 6.22 5.08
C ASP A 8 -16.73 7.06 5.87
N LEU A 9 -15.65 7.55 5.22
CA LEU A 9 -14.62 8.36 5.85
C LEU A 9 -14.90 9.85 5.64
N SER A 10 -14.83 10.64 6.72
CA SER A 10 -14.98 12.08 6.65
C SER A 10 -13.71 12.74 6.11
N PRO A 11 -13.81 13.96 5.54
CA PRO A 11 -12.61 14.73 5.14
C PRO A 11 -11.64 14.98 6.29
N ASP A 12 -12.15 15.19 7.52
CA ASP A 12 -11.30 15.40 8.70
C ASP A 12 -10.53 14.14 9.07
N GLN A 13 -11.16 12.96 8.98
CA GLN A 13 -10.49 11.68 9.21
C GLN A 13 -9.39 11.44 8.19
N LEU A 14 -9.64 11.74 6.91
CA LEU A 14 -8.64 11.60 5.84
C LEU A 14 -7.48 12.56 6.04
N ALA A 15 -7.75 13.81 6.42
CA ALA A 15 -6.72 14.82 6.69
C ALA A 15 -5.83 14.37 7.85
N ARG A 16 -6.44 13.84 8.93
CA ARG A 16 -5.68 13.32 10.08
C ARG A 16 -4.80 12.15 9.69
N THR A 17 -5.31 11.21 8.90
CA THR A 17 -4.54 10.07 8.41
C THR A 17 -3.33 10.55 7.62
N ARG A 18 -3.50 11.51 6.71
CA ARG A 18 -2.41 12.08 5.93
C ARG A 18 -1.36 12.74 6.82
N GLN A 19 -1.81 13.53 7.82
CA GLN A 19 -0.89 14.18 8.77
C GLN A 19 -0.07 13.15 9.54
N LEU A 20 -0.69 12.06 10.00
CA LEU A 20 0.01 11.01 10.74
C LEU A 20 1.01 10.28 9.84
N MET A 21 0.67 9.99 8.60
CA MET A 21 1.61 9.39 7.65
C MET A 21 2.81 10.30 7.41
N ASN A 22 2.59 11.59 7.16
CA ASN A 22 3.65 12.55 6.92
C ASN A 22 4.57 12.72 8.14
N ALA A 23 4.02 12.56 9.35
CA ALA A 23 4.79 12.68 10.58
C ALA A 23 5.62 11.43 10.89
N HIS A 24 5.16 10.24 10.50
CA HIS A 24 5.77 8.96 10.89
C HIS A 24 6.53 8.26 9.78
N VAL A 25 6.23 8.55 8.52
CA VAL A 25 6.90 7.94 7.36
C VAL A 25 7.71 9.00 6.64
N ARG A 26 9.03 8.85 6.69
CA ARG A 26 9.95 9.76 6.03
C ARG A 26 9.76 9.68 4.52
N ASP A 27 9.74 10.86 3.88
CA ASP A 27 9.60 10.98 2.41
C ASP A 27 8.30 10.38 1.86
N SER A 28 7.24 10.27 2.69
CA SER A 28 5.93 9.78 2.24
C SER A 28 5.22 10.76 1.31
N LEU A 29 5.52 12.06 1.41
CA LEU A 29 4.92 13.09 0.57
C LEU A 29 5.83 13.39 -0.62
N VAL A 30 5.32 13.17 -1.83
CA VAL A 30 6.01 13.48 -3.07
C VAL A 30 5.38 14.72 -3.68
N CYS A 31 6.19 15.71 -4.00
CA CYS A 31 5.76 17.00 -4.57
C CYS A 31 6.57 17.33 -5.82
N GLY A 32 6.05 18.23 -6.65
CA GLY A 32 6.79 18.75 -7.81
C GLY A 32 6.82 17.83 -9.02
N PHE A 33 5.87 16.89 -9.12
CA PHE A 33 5.79 15.91 -10.22
C PHE A 33 4.80 16.29 -11.32
N GLU A 34 4.01 17.36 -11.13
CA GLU A 34 2.86 17.67 -11.99
C GLU A 34 3.26 17.94 -13.44
N HIS A 35 4.45 18.45 -13.68
CA HIS A 35 4.96 18.71 -15.03
C HIS A 35 5.17 17.42 -15.84
N LEU A 36 5.24 16.25 -15.18
CA LEU A 36 5.40 14.97 -15.85
C LEU A 36 4.07 14.39 -16.33
N ILE A 37 2.95 14.80 -15.72
CA ILE A 37 1.63 14.21 -15.97
C ILE A 37 1.24 14.19 -17.45
N PRO A 38 1.40 15.29 -18.24
CA PRO A 38 0.93 15.29 -19.62
C PRO A 38 1.62 14.27 -20.53
N ALA A 39 2.83 13.82 -20.20
CA ALA A 39 3.59 12.87 -21.00
C ALA A 39 3.24 11.42 -20.72
N ILE A 40 2.42 11.15 -19.70
CA ILE A 40 2.10 9.78 -19.26
C ILE A 40 0.83 9.30 -19.94
N ASP A 41 0.88 8.07 -20.46
CA ASP A 41 -0.25 7.41 -21.11
C ASP A 41 -0.68 6.20 -20.29
N LEU A 42 -1.90 6.26 -19.78
CA LEU A 42 -2.53 5.19 -18.98
C LEU A 42 -3.99 4.98 -19.43
N PRO A 43 -4.56 3.78 -19.20
CA PRO A 43 -5.97 3.54 -19.49
C PRO A 43 -6.90 4.55 -18.84
N ASP A 44 -6.65 4.91 -17.57
CA ASP A 44 -7.37 5.99 -16.89
C ASP A 44 -6.46 7.20 -16.75
N PRO A 45 -6.75 8.29 -17.48
CA PRO A 45 -5.95 9.52 -17.35
C PRO A 45 -5.93 10.10 -15.93
N GLY A 46 -6.95 9.80 -15.11
CA GLY A 46 -7.03 10.23 -13.73
C GLY A 46 -5.97 9.63 -12.82
N ASP A 47 -5.32 8.53 -13.25
CA ASP A 47 -4.27 7.85 -12.50
C ASP A 47 -2.85 8.26 -12.91
N ARG A 48 -2.72 9.16 -13.91
CA ARG A 48 -1.41 9.59 -14.40
C ARG A 48 -0.53 10.21 -13.32
N HIS A 49 -1.13 10.87 -12.34
CA HIS A 49 -0.40 11.48 -11.22
C HIS A 49 0.37 10.46 -10.39
N VAL A 50 -0.13 9.23 -10.29
CA VAL A 50 0.54 8.15 -9.54
C VAL A 50 1.86 7.79 -10.21
N VAL A 51 1.85 7.62 -11.53
CA VAL A 51 3.06 7.30 -12.30
C VAL A 51 4.03 8.48 -12.27
N ALA A 52 3.52 9.71 -12.43
CA ALA A 52 4.35 10.91 -12.36
C ALA A 52 5.07 11.03 -11.01
N ALA A 53 4.35 10.81 -9.92
CA ALA A 53 4.93 10.82 -8.58
C ALA A 53 5.99 9.72 -8.42
N ALA A 54 5.72 8.52 -8.92
CA ALA A 54 6.67 7.40 -8.86
C ALA A 54 7.97 7.72 -9.62
N ILE A 55 7.86 8.30 -10.81
CA ILE A 55 9.03 8.72 -11.61
C ILE A 55 9.83 9.76 -10.84
N HIS A 56 9.16 10.78 -10.34
CA HIS A 56 9.82 11.89 -9.64
C HIS A 56 10.51 11.41 -8.36
N ALA A 57 9.91 10.48 -7.64
CA ALA A 57 10.49 9.91 -6.41
C ALA A 57 11.59 8.89 -6.67
N GLY A 58 11.82 8.48 -7.92
CA GLY A 58 12.78 7.44 -8.23
C GLY A 58 12.33 6.05 -7.79
N ALA A 59 11.03 5.83 -7.66
CA ALA A 59 10.48 4.53 -7.28
C ALA A 59 10.64 3.52 -8.42
N SER A 60 10.71 2.24 -8.07
CA SER A 60 10.75 1.14 -9.03
C SER A 60 9.44 0.34 -9.06
N LEU A 61 8.59 0.50 -8.06
CA LEU A 61 7.33 -0.24 -7.93
C LEU A 61 6.18 0.70 -7.61
N ILE A 62 5.02 0.36 -8.16
CA ILE A 62 3.72 0.89 -7.73
C ILE A 62 2.97 -0.27 -7.09
N VAL A 63 2.65 -0.17 -5.81
CA VAL A 63 1.88 -1.19 -5.09
C VAL A 63 0.41 -0.80 -5.13
N THR A 64 -0.42 -1.61 -5.77
CA THR A 64 -1.82 -1.27 -5.99
C THR A 64 -2.69 -2.50 -6.11
N PHE A 65 -3.94 -2.42 -5.60
CA PHE A 65 -4.95 -3.44 -5.84
C PHE A 65 -5.48 -3.41 -7.28
N ASN A 66 -5.32 -2.30 -8.01
CA ASN A 66 -5.89 -2.08 -9.34
C ASN A 66 -4.84 -2.28 -10.44
N LEU A 67 -4.32 -3.50 -10.57
CA LEU A 67 -3.26 -3.79 -11.54
C LEU A 67 -3.66 -3.51 -12.99
N LYS A 68 -4.96 -3.64 -13.33
CA LYS A 68 -5.46 -3.38 -14.68
C LYS A 68 -5.31 -1.91 -15.09
N ASP A 69 -5.28 -0.99 -14.12
CA ASP A 69 -5.12 0.44 -14.39
C ASP A 69 -3.65 0.84 -14.61
N PHE A 70 -2.72 -0.08 -14.31
CA PHE A 70 -1.28 0.13 -14.46
C PHE A 70 -0.66 -1.05 -15.24
N PRO A 71 -1.01 -1.20 -16.53
CA PRO A 71 -0.52 -2.33 -17.31
C PRO A 71 0.99 -2.25 -17.55
N PRO A 72 1.66 -3.42 -17.66
CA PRO A 72 3.12 -3.46 -17.82
C PRO A 72 3.66 -2.64 -18.99
N GLU A 73 2.96 -2.64 -20.12
CA GLU A 73 3.37 -1.92 -21.31
C GLU A 73 3.36 -0.40 -21.12
N ALA A 74 2.50 0.11 -20.24
CA ALA A 74 2.45 1.53 -19.92
C ALA A 74 3.53 1.96 -18.94
N LEU A 75 4.01 1.03 -18.10
CA LEU A 75 5.00 1.30 -17.06
C LEU A 75 6.43 1.03 -17.53
N LYS A 76 6.62 0.11 -18.46
CA LYS A 76 7.93 -0.30 -18.94
C LYS A 76 8.81 0.85 -19.41
N PRO A 77 8.30 1.85 -20.15
CA PRO A 77 9.13 2.99 -20.60
C PRO A 77 9.79 3.76 -19.44
N TYR A 78 9.22 3.66 -18.24
CA TYR A 78 9.71 4.39 -17.06
C TYR A 78 10.45 3.49 -16.07
N ASN A 79 10.74 2.24 -16.45
CA ASN A 79 11.36 1.24 -15.57
C ASN A 79 10.55 1.03 -14.28
N LEU A 80 9.23 1.09 -14.40
CA LEU A 80 8.30 0.83 -13.30
C LEU A 80 7.59 -0.50 -13.50
N ALA A 81 7.24 -1.14 -12.39
CA ALA A 81 6.35 -2.29 -12.37
C ALA A 81 5.23 -2.04 -11.36
N ALA A 82 4.08 -2.64 -11.59
CA ALA A 82 2.98 -2.64 -10.63
C ALA A 82 2.89 -4.01 -9.98
N LEU A 83 2.64 -4.02 -8.67
CA LEU A 83 2.57 -5.23 -7.88
C LEU A 83 1.37 -5.16 -6.94
N HIS A 84 0.64 -6.27 -6.85
CA HIS A 84 -0.46 -6.38 -5.90
C HIS A 84 0.09 -6.33 -4.46
N PRO A 85 -0.60 -5.68 -3.51
CA PRO A 85 -0.12 -5.59 -2.13
C PRO A 85 0.18 -6.95 -1.50
N ASP A 86 -0.60 -7.98 -1.81
CA ASP A 86 -0.37 -9.32 -1.29
C ASP A 86 0.95 -9.90 -1.78
N ASP A 87 1.23 -9.79 -3.06
CA ASP A 87 2.51 -10.25 -3.65
C ASP A 87 3.69 -9.46 -3.08
N PHE A 88 3.52 -8.15 -2.89
CA PHE A 88 4.54 -7.30 -2.30
C PHE A 88 4.89 -7.75 -0.87
N ILE A 89 3.87 -8.00 -0.04
CA ILE A 89 4.08 -8.43 1.35
C ILE A 89 4.70 -9.83 1.40
N VAL A 90 4.28 -10.75 0.51
CA VAL A 90 4.90 -12.08 0.42
C VAL A 90 6.38 -11.98 0.09
N ASP A 91 6.76 -11.11 -0.85
CA ASP A 91 8.17 -10.87 -1.18
C ASP A 91 8.93 -10.31 0.03
N LEU A 92 8.33 -9.39 0.79
CA LEU A 92 8.93 -8.86 2.02
C LEU A 92 9.08 -9.95 3.08
N LEU A 93 8.09 -10.85 3.22
CA LEU A 93 8.17 -11.98 4.15
C LEU A 93 9.32 -12.92 3.79
N ASP A 94 9.55 -13.14 2.50
CA ASP A 94 10.66 -13.97 2.04
C ASP A 94 12.03 -13.33 2.33
N LEU A 95 12.12 -12.01 2.19
CA LEU A 95 13.38 -11.28 2.34
C LEU A 95 13.67 -10.85 3.78
N HIS A 96 12.63 -10.51 4.55
CA HIS A 96 12.75 -9.87 5.86
C HIS A 96 11.69 -10.39 6.83
N LEU A 97 11.62 -11.71 7.00
CA LEU A 97 10.56 -12.35 7.80
C LEU A 97 10.41 -11.74 9.19
N ALA A 98 11.52 -11.64 9.94
CA ALA A 98 11.48 -11.13 11.32
C ALA A 98 10.93 -9.70 11.39
N SER A 99 11.36 -8.84 10.47
CA SER A 99 10.92 -7.44 10.44
C SER A 99 9.43 -7.31 10.12
N VAL A 100 8.93 -8.12 9.19
CA VAL A 100 7.51 -8.11 8.82
C VAL A 100 6.64 -8.65 9.96
N LEU A 101 7.08 -9.72 10.62
CA LEU A 101 6.38 -10.27 11.79
C LEU A 101 6.31 -9.24 12.92
N GLU A 102 7.40 -8.55 13.19
CA GLU A 102 7.44 -7.49 14.19
C GLU A 102 6.49 -6.35 13.84
N ALA A 103 6.50 -5.92 12.58
CA ALA A 103 5.60 -4.87 12.11
C ALA A 103 4.13 -5.27 12.24
N ALA A 104 3.79 -6.50 11.87
CA ALA A 104 2.42 -7.01 11.99
C ALA A 104 1.99 -7.10 13.46
N ALA A 105 2.87 -7.58 14.34
CA ALA A 105 2.60 -7.64 15.77
C ALA A 105 2.39 -6.24 16.35
N HIS A 106 3.23 -5.29 15.98
CA HIS A 106 3.10 -3.90 16.41
C HIS A 106 1.78 -3.30 15.93
N HIS A 107 1.43 -3.50 14.66
CA HIS A 107 0.18 -3.02 14.09
C HIS A 107 -1.02 -3.58 14.83
N ARG A 108 -1.07 -4.91 15.05
CA ARG A 108 -2.16 -5.53 15.78
C ARG A 108 -2.32 -4.95 17.20
N ARG A 109 -1.21 -4.79 17.91
CA ARG A 109 -1.23 -4.22 19.28
C ARG A 109 -1.67 -2.76 19.31
N SER A 110 -1.51 -2.03 18.22
CA SER A 110 -1.96 -0.64 18.12
C SER A 110 -3.48 -0.50 17.96
N LEU A 111 -4.16 -1.58 17.57
CA LEU A 111 -5.61 -1.59 17.39
C LEU A 111 -6.28 -1.81 18.73
N LYS A 112 -6.93 -0.76 19.28
CA LYS A 112 -7.49 -0.77 20.63
C LYS A 112 -9.01 -0.55 20.68
N ASN A 113 -9.61 -0.12 19.57
CA ASN A 113 -11.03 0.25 19.54
C ASN A 113 -11.79 -0.43 18.39
N PRO A 114 -12.14 -1.72 18.49
CA PRO A 114 -11.81 -2.67 19.56
C PRO A 114 -10.44 -3.31 19.38
N PRO A 115 -9.86 -3.90 20.44
CA PRO A 115 -8.67 -4.74 20.32
C PRO A 115 -8.97 -5.94 19.44
N LYS A 116 -7.98 -6.44 18.72
CA LYS A 116 -8.12 -7.63 17.89
C LYS A 116 -7.20 -8.73 18.38
N SER A 117 -7.75 -9.95 18.49
CA SER A 117 -6.93 -11.15 18.65
C SER A 117 -6.11 -11.37 17.37
N ILE A 118 -5.11 -12.26 17.46
CA ILE A 118 -4.31 -12.63 16.29
C ILE A 118 -5.20 -13.17 15.17
N ASN A 119 -6.14 -14.05 15.48
CA ASN A 119 -7.04 -14.64 14.48
C ASN A 119 -7.97 -13.59 13.87
N GLU A 120 -8.55 -12.71 14.65
CA GLU A 120 -9.39 -11.63 14.15
C GLU A 120 -8.61 -10.69 13.25
N TYR A 121 -7.38 -10.37 13.61
CA TYR A 121 -6.49 -9.53 12.83
C TYR A 121 -6.20 -10.17 11.47
N LEU A 122 -5.81 -11.44 11.47
CA LEU A 122 -5.49 -12.17 10.23
C LEU A 122 -6.73 -12.37 9.35
N ASP A 123 -7.89 -12.64 9.95
CA ASP A 123 -9.14 -12.75 9.19
C ASP A 123 -9.50 -11.43 8.50
N THR A 124 -9.27 -10.30 9.17
CA THR A 124 -9.49 -8.98 8.57
C THR A 124 -8.56 -8.74 7.38
N LEU A 125 -7.28 -9.06 7.53
CA LEU A 125 -6.32 -8.91 6.42
C LEU A 125 -6.69 -9.81 5.23
N GLN A 126 -7.14 -11.03 5.50
CA GLN A 126 -7.57 -11.95 4.45
C GLN A 126 -8.78 -11.41 3.70
N ALA A 127 -9.75 -10.85 4.42
CA ALA A 127 -10.93 -10.22 3.83
C ALA A 127 -10.58 -9.02 2.95
N GLN A 128 -9.45 -8.37 3.23
CA GLN A 128 -8.94 -7.24 2.42
C GLN A 128 -8.13 -7.69 1.21
N GLY A 129 -8.01 -8.99 0.96
CA GLY A 129 -7.34 -9.52 -0.22
C GLY A 129 -5.88 -9.95 -0.02
N LEU A 130 -5.39 -9.99 1.23
CA LEU A 130 -4.01 -10.38 1.53
C LEU A 130 -3.90 -11.88 1.82
N THR A 131 -4.46 -12.70 0.95
CA THR A 131 -4.65 -14.14 1.16
C THR A 131 -3.35 -14.90 1.33
N GLN A 132 -2.36 -14.67 0.46
CA GLN A 132 -1.07 -15.37 0.51
C GLN A 132 -0.26 -14.92 1.72
N SER A 133 -0.25 -13.62 1.99
CA SER A 133 0.45 -13.05 3.15
C SER A 133 -0.09 -13.62 4.45
N VAL A 134 -1.42 -13.72 4.57
CA VAL A 134 -2.06 -14.30 5.75
C VAL A 134 -1.71 -15.77 5.91
N ALA A 135 -1.65 -16.53 4.82
CA ALA A 135 -1.26 -17.95 4.88
C ALA A 135 0.15 -18.12 5.48
N VAL A 136 1.08 -17.24 5.11
CA VAL A 136 2.44 -17.26 5.70
C VAL A 136 2.40 -16.79 7.16
N LEU A 137 1.70 -15.71 7.47
CA LEU A 137 1.62 -15.18 8.83
C LEU A 137 1.01 -16.18 9.81
N ARG A 138 0.05 -16.99 9.37
CA ARG A 138 -0.57 -18.03 10.23
C ARG A 138 0.42 -19.09 10.70
N GLN A 139 1.52 -19.29 9.96
CA GLN A 139 2.58 -20.22 10.36
C GLN A 139 3.44 -19.64 11.50
N TRP A 140 3.36 -18.35 11.75
CA TRP A 140 4.22 -17.62 12.70
C TRP A 140 3.45 -16.90 13.80
N THR A 141 2.24 -17.34 14.11
CA THR A 141 1.39 -16.67 15.10
C THR A 141 2.04 -16.60 16.49
N VAL A 142 2.92 -17.54 16.81
CA VAL A 142 3.66 -17.53 18.09
C VAL A 142 4.56 -16.28 18.19
N ALA A 143 5.04 -15.77 17.07
CA ALA A 143 5.92 -14.60 17.01
C ALA A 143 5.13 -13.27 16.96
N MET A 144 3.84 -13.32 16.96
CA MET A 144 2.97 -12.15 16.86
C MET A 144 2.22 -11.88 18.17
#